data_b035f98785f206f61acf82fc9c7d3991
#
_entry.id   b035f98785f206f61acf82fc9c7d3991
#
_cell.length_a   1.000
_cell.length_b   1.000
_cell.length_c   1.000
_cell.angle_alpha   90.00
_cell.angle_beta   90.00
_cell.angle_gamma   90.00
#
_symmetry.space_group_name_H-M   'P 1'
#
loop_
_entity.id
_entity.type
_entity.pdbx_description
1 polymer ?
#
loop_
_entity_poly.entity_id
_entity_poly.type
_entity_poly.pdbx_seq_one_letter_code
_entity_poly.pdbx_strand_id
1 'polypeptide(L)'
;MYFPTSGVEVFPLIPFIVAFVVSFFTSMGGVSGAFLLLPFQVSVLGFTSPSVSPTNLVYNIVAIPSGVYRYIKEGRLAWPLAWVIIVGTLPGVFIGAIFRIKYLPDPKNFKFFVGCVLLYIGTRLLYDLTERASAKKAKTKELEERFKARSSMTRKGLESGVAHDAVIRTTHFSFAEYSYEFYGDTFSFNPIILFMLTFAVGIIGGTYGIGGGAIIAPFLIAIFDLPVYTIAGAALIGTFLTSIAGVAFYTLIAPFYAHTGLSIAPDWMLGALFGAGGFLGMYSGARVQKYMPAKTIKLILGFVIVFLSIRYITNIF
;
A
#
# COMPACT_ATOMS: atom_id res chain seq x y z
N MET A 1 -28.58 -0.64 2.05
CA MET A 1 -28.22 0.45 2.98
C MET A 1 -27.71 1.61 2.16
N TYR A 2 -28.26 2.79 2.37
CA TYR A 2 -27.80 4.00 1.68
C TYR A 2 -26.72 4.71 2.48
N PHE A 3 -25.68 5.14 1.80
CA PHE A 3 -24.52 5.86 2.35
C PHE A 3 -24.54 7.31 1.87
N PRO A 4 -24.96 8.27 2.72
CA PRO A 4 -25.27 9.63 2.27
C PRO A 4 -24.09 10.40 1.67
N THR A 5 -22.88 10.21 2.19
CA THR A 5 -21.69 10.93 1.74
C THR A 5 -21.22 10.46 0.36
N SER A 6 -21.27 9.17 0.12
CA SER A 6 -20.88 8.56 -1.16
C SER A 6 -22.00 8.52 -2.20
N GLY A 7 -23.28 8.64 -1.77
CA GLY A 7 -24.47 8.44 -2.61
C GLY A 7 -24.66 6.98 -3.04
N VAL A 8 -23.95 6.04 -2.42
CA VAL A 8 -23.97 4.62 -2.76
C VAL A 8 -25.10 3.92 -2.01
N GLU A 9 -25.86 3.07 -2.72
CA GLU A 9 -26.80 2.14 -2.11
C GLU A 9 -26.32 0.72 -2.37
N VAL A 10 -25.98 -0.01 -1.30
CA VAL A 10 -25.43 -1.36 -1.40
C VAL A 10 -25.76 -2.17 -0.14
N PHE A 11 -25.88 -3.49 -0.31
CA PHE A 11 -26.01 -4.40 0.83
C PHE A 11 -24.70 -4.43 1.64
N PRO A 12 -24.69 -4.18 2.97
CA PRO A 12 -23.48 -3.96 3.78
C PRO A 12 -22.44 -5.08 3.73
N LEU A 13 -22.87 -6.33 3.49
CA LEU A 13 -21.94 -7.45 3.34
C LEU A 13 -21.11 -7.39 2.05
N ILE A 14 -21.55 -6.70 1.01
CA ILE A 14 -20.82 -6.63 -0.27
C ILE A 14 -19.47 -5.89 -0.09
N PRO A 15 -19.42 -4.65 0.44
CA PRO A 15 -18.17 -3.97 0.73
C PRO A 15 -17.23 -4.80 1.63
N PHE A 16 -17.79 -5.44 2.65
CA PHE A 16 -17.04 -6.28 3.58
C PHE A 16 -16.42 -7.50 2.88
N ILE A 17 -17.22 -8.27 2.12
CA ILE A 17 -16.74 -9.49 1.44
C ILE A 17 -15.73 -9.14 0.35
N VAL A 18 -16.00 -8.11 -0.45
CA VAL A 18 -15.08 -7.69 -1.50
C VAL A 18 -13.74 -7.25 -0.91
N ALA A 19 -13.76 -6.44 0.16
CA ALA A 19 -12.54 -6.04 0.83
C ALA A 19 -11.82 -7.22 1.48
N PHE A 20 -12.53 -8.19 2.05
CA PHE A 20 -11.93 -9.43 2.56
C PHE A 20 -11.19 -10.17 1.45
N VAL A 21 -11.85 -10.45 0.31
CA VAL A 21 -11.27 -11.19 -0.81
C VAL A 21 -10.07 -10.43 -1.41
N VAL A 22 -10.23 -9.15 -1.70
CA VAL A 22 -9.15 -8.32 -2.25
C VAL A 22 -7.95 -8.30 -1.31
N SER A 23 -8.18 -8.03 -0.03
CA SER A 23 -7.11 -7.94 0.96
C SER A 23 -6.43 -9.28 1.23
N PHE A 24 -7.16 -10.38 1.17
CA PHE A 24 -6.63 -11.72 1.27
C PHE A 24 -5.56 -11.99 0.19
N PHE A 25 -5.86 -11.70 -1.06
CA PHE A 25 -4.90 -11.90 -2.16
C PHE A 25 -3.78 -10.85 -2.18
N THR A 26 -4.09 -9.58 -1.95
CA THR A 26 -3.09 -8.51 -2.02
C THR A 26 -2.09 -8.59 -0.87
N SER A 27 -2.51 -8.98 0.33
CA SER A 27 -1.61 -9.17 1.47
C SER A 27 -0.59 -10.28 1.24
N MET A 28 -0.95 -11.33 0.51
CA MET A 28 -0.01 -12.36 0.08
C MET A 28 1.06 -11.80 -0.87
N GLY A 29 0.71 -10.80 -1.69
CA GLY A 29 1.63 -10.08 -2.58
C GLY A 29 2.46 -8.99 -1.88
N GLY A 30 2.22 -8.72 -0.59
CA GLY A 30 2.90 -7.67 0.16
C GLY A 30 2.45 -6.25 -0.21
N VAL A 31 1.23 -6.10 -0.72
CA VAL A 31 0.66 -4.82 -1.19
C VAL A 31 -0.67 -4.57 -0.49
N SER A 32 -1.02 -3.29 -0.25
CA SER A 32 -2.34 -2.93 0.30
C SER A 32 -3.45 -3.21 -0.70
N GLY A 33 -4.62 -3.67 -0.24
CA GLY A 33 -5.81 -3.86 -1.07
C GLY A 33 -6.44 -2.58 -1.63
N ALA A 34 -6.07 -1.43 -1.08
CA ALA A 34 -6.64 -0.13 -1.42
C ALA A 34 -6.62 0.19 -2.92
N PHE A 35 -5.57 -0.21 -3.63
CA PHE A 35 -5.44 0.06 -5.06
C PHE A 35 -6.42 -0.72 -5.95
N LEU A 36 -6.89 -1.89 -5.50
CA LEU A 36 -7.95 -2.65 -6.20
C LEU A 36 -9.35 -2.29 -5.72
N LEU A 37 -9.50 -1.89 -4.46
CA LEU A 37 -10.79 -1.48 -3.92
C LEU A 37 -11.32 -0.20 -4.55
N LEU A 38 -10.46 0.76 -4.87
CA LEU A 38 -10.90 2.00 -5.50
C LEU A 38 -11.53 1.77 -6.89
N PRO A 39 -10.95 0.97 -7.82
CA PRO A 39 -11.65 0.57 -9.03
C PRO A 39 -13.02 -0.08 -8.79
N PHE A 40 -13.15 -0.92 -7.77
CA PHE A 40 -14.44 -1.49 -7.40
C PHE A 40 -15.43 -0.42 -6.96
N GLN A 41 -15.02 0.51 -6.10
CA GLN A 41 -15.85 1.62 -5.64
C GLN A 41 -16.32 2.48 -6.82
N VAL A 42 -15.40 2.84 -7.73
CA VAL A 42 -15.71 3.73 -8.86
C VAL A 42 -16.52 3.05 -9.95
N SER A 43 -16.22 1.79 -10.30
CA SER A 43 -16.84 1.14 -11.47
C SER A 43 -18.03 0.26 -11.13
N VAL A 44 -18.07 -0.34 -9.95
CA VAL A 44 -19.16 -1.25 -9.56
C VAL A 44 -20.17 -0.52 -8.68
N LEU A 45 -19.72 0.27 -7.70
CA LEU A 45 -20.60 1.01 -6.81
C LEU A 45 -21.03 2.37 -7.37
N GLY A 46 -20.42 2.83 -8.47
CA GLY A 46 -20.69 4.15 -9.04
C GLY A 46 -20.22 5.33 -8.17
N PHE A 47 -19.33 5.07 -7.21
CA PHE A 47 -18.79 6.08 -6.31
C PHE A 47 -17.73 6.92 -6.99
N THR A 48 -18.13 7.99 -7.69
CA THR A 48 -17.26 8.78 -8.57
C THR A 48 -16.83 10.12 -7.98
N SER A 49 -17.47 10.60 -6.91
CA SER A 49 -17.11 11.88 -6.26
C SER A 49 -15.70 11.84 -5.66
N PRO A 50 -15.05 13.00 -5.43
CA PRO A 50 -13.74 13.06 -4.78
C PRO A 50 -13.65 12.36 -3.42
N SER A 51 -14.77 12.21 -2.73
CA SER A 51 -14.94 11.51 -1.46
C SER A 51 -14.50 10.03 -1.51
N VAL A 52 -14.42 9.41 -2.69
CA VAL A 52 -13.91 8.03 -2.86
C VAL A 52 -12.47 7.89 -2.36
N SER A 53 -11.62 8.90 -2.59
CA SER A 53 -10.23 8.86 -2.18
C SER A 53 -10.07 8.82 -0.64
N PRO A 54 -10.64 9.73 0.15
CA PRO A 54 -10.56 9.64 1.60
C PRO A 54 -11.33 8.45 2.19
N THR A 55 -12.41 7.99 1.56
CA THR A 55 -13.10 6.76 1.98
C THR A 55 -12.19 5.53 1.86
N ASN A 56 -11.40 5.48 0.80
CA ASN A 56 -10.40 4.43 0.61
C ASN A 56 -9.22 4.55 1.60
N LEU A 57 -8.88 5.77 2.06
CA LEU A 57 -7.92 5.97 3.16
C LEU A 57 -8.49 5.49 4.51
N VAL A 58 -9.80 5.64 4.76
CA VAL A 58 -10.46 5.06 5.97
C VAL A 58 -10.34 3.54 5.97
N TYR A 59 -10.53 2.88 4.82
CA TYR A 59 -10.24 1.44 4.70
C TYR A 59 -8.82 1.11 5.18
N ASN A 60 -7.80 1.86 4.74
CA ASN A 60 -6.41 1.62 5.17
C ASN A 60 -6.24 1.77 6.68
N ILE A 61 -6.87 2.77 7.31
CA ILE A 61 -6.79 3.01 8.76
C ILE A 61 -7.31 1.79 9.54
N VAL A 62 -8.36 1.17 9.06
CA VAL A 62 -8.96 -0.01 9.74
C VAL A 62 -8.23 -1.30 9.40
N ALA A 63 -7.85 -1.49 8.14
CA ALA A 63 -7.29 -2.75 7.64
C ALA A 63 -5.81 -2.97 8.00
N ILE A 64 -4.97 -1.92 7.91
CA ILE A 64 -3.51 -2.03 8.01
C ILE A 64 -2.98 -2.38 9.41
N PRO A 65 -3.58 -1.97 10.53
CA PRO A 65 -3.05 -2.25 11.86
C PRO A 65 -2.73 -3.73 12.11
N SER A 66 -3.51 -4.65 11.55
CA SER A 66 -3.27 -6.10 11.67
C SER A 66 -1.92 -6.53 11.06
N GLY A 67 -1.56 -5.91 9.94
CA GLY A 67 -0.28 -6.15 9.27
C GLY A 67 0.90 -5.51 10.01
N VAL A 68 0.76 -4.22 10.39
CA VAL A 68 1.80 -3.46 11.11
C VAL A 68 2.16 -4.11 12.44
N TYR A 69 1.16 -4.52 13.22
CA TYR A 69 1.38 -5.21 14.50
C TYR A 69 2.29 -6.44 14.34
N ARG A 70 2.09 -7.21 13.28
CA ARG A 70 2.89 -8.38 13.00
C ARG A 70 4.36 -8.02 12.72
N TYR A 71 4.61 -7.00 11.90
CA TYR A 71 5.97 -6.56 11.57
C TYR A 71 6.71 -5.97 12.78
N ILE A 72 6.00 -5.26 13.66
CA ILE A 72 6.56 -4.77 14.94
C ILE A 72 6.93 -5.95 15.84
N LYS A 73 6.00 -6.91 16.03
CA LYS A 73 6.23 -8.08 16.88
C LYS A 73 7.38 -8.97 16.39
N GLU A 74 7.59 -9.03 15.09
CA GLU A 74 8.66 -9.82 14.48
C GLU A 74 10.00 -9.05 14.39
N GLY A 75 10.08 -7.81 14.91
CA GLY A 75 11.30 -6.98 14.89
C GLY A 75 11.77 -6.57 13.51
N ARG A 76 10.92 -6.69 12.48
CA ARG A 76 11.23 -6.43 11.06
C ARG A 76 10.89 -5.02 10.60
N LEU A 77 10.56 -4.12 11.50
CA LEU A 77 10.24 -2.74 11.17
C LEU A 77 11.52 -1.89 11.14
N ALA A 78 11.94 -1.49 9.94
CA ALA A 78 13.02 -0.52 9.76
C ALA A 78 12.51 0.89 10.10
N TRP A 79 12.57 1.27 11.38
CA TRP A 79 12.05 2.56 11.85
C TRP A 79 12.58 3.78 11.09
N PRO A 80 13.91 3.92 10.81
CA PRO A 80 14.39 5.07 10.07
C PRO A 80 13.90 5.11 8.63
N LEU A 81 13.80 3.94 7.97
CA LEU A 81 13.17 3.85 6.65
C LEU A 81 11.69 4.29 6.72
N ALA A 82 10.97 3.84 7.75
CA ALA A 82 9.58 4.24 7.99
C ALA A 82 9.45 5.76 8.17
N TRP A 83 10.34 6.38 8.96
CA TRP A 83 10.32 7.82 9.16
C TRP A 83 10.57 8.62 7.88
N VAL A 84 11.53 8.23 7.06
CA VAL A 84 11.79 8.91 5.77
C VAL A 84 10.57 8.77 4.84
N ILE A 85 9.94 7.59 4.81
CA ILE A 85 8.71 7.36 4.04
C ILE A 85 7.58 8.27 4.56
N ILE A 86 7.35 8.33 5.86
CA ILE A 86 6.28 9.13 6.46
C ILE A 86 6.51 10.62 6.17
N VAL A 87 7.68 11.13 6.52
CA VAL A 87 8.01 12.57 6.39
C VAL A 87 7.98 13.01 4.92
N GLY A 88 8.45 12.17 4.01
CA GLY A 88 8.43 12.47 2.58
C GLY A 88 7.03 12.38 1.97
N THR A 89 6.26 11.35 2.32
CA THR A 89 4.93 11.15 1.73
C THR A 89 3.86 12.08 2.29
N LEU A 90 3.94 12.52 3.54
CA LEU A 90 2.94 13.40 4.16
C LEU A 90 2.64 14.67 3.36
N PRO A 91 3.62 15.54 3.05
CA PRO A 91 3.35 16.73 2.26
C PRO A 91 2.85 16.38 0.84
N GLY A 92 3.35 15.29 0.28
CA GLY A 92 2.87 14.77 -1.01
C GLY A 92 1.40 14.39 -0.97
N VAL A 93 0.94 13.71 0.08
CA VAL A 93 -0.47 13.31 0.23
C VAL A 93 -1.40 14.53 0.29
N PHE A 94 -1.00 15.61 0.97
CA PHE A 94 -1.79 16.84 1.03
C PHE A 94 -1.88 17.52 -0.33
N ILE A 95 -0.76 17.62 -1.05
CA ILE A 95 -0.74 18.15 -2.42
C ILE A 95 -1.60 17.27 -3.34
N GLY A 96 -1.48 15.96 -3.23
CA GLY A 96 -2.28 14.99 -3.98
C GLY A 96 -3.78 15.12 -3.72
N ALA A 97 -4.17 15.34 -2.47
CA ALA A 97 -5.56 15.59 -2.11
C ALA A 97 -6.11 16.86 -2.78
N ILE A 98 -5.35 17.95 -2.75
CA ILE A 98 -5.72 19.20 -3.45
C ILE A 98 -5.80 18.96 -4.96
N PHE A 99 -4.82 18.23 -5.51
CA PHE A 99 -4.80 17.88 -6.93
C PHE A 99 -6.04 17.07 -7.34
N ARG A 100 -6.44 16.09 -6.51
CA ARG A 100 -7.66 15.30 -6.70
C ARG A 100 -8.91 16.17 -6.77
N ILE A 101 -9.03 17.15 -5.87
CA ILE A 101 -10.22 18.01 -5.77
C ILE A 101 -10.27 19.03 -6.91
N LYS A 102 -9.13 19.67 -7.22
CA LYS A 102 -9.09 20.80 -8.17
C LYS A 102 -8.97 20.38 -9.63
N TYR A 103 -8.15 19.36 -9.90
CA TYR A 103 -7.79 18.99 -11.29
C TYR A 103 -8.39 17.68 -11.76
N LEU A 104 -8.79 16.82 -10.83
CA LEU A 104 -9.39 15.53 -11.14
C LEU A 104 -10.79 15.33 -10.49
N PRO A 105 -11.65 16.36 -10.38
CA PRO A 105 -13.01 16.17 -9.89
C PRO A 105 -13.83 15.33 -10.86
N ASP A 106 -13.57 15.47 -12.17
CA ASP A 106 -14.23 14.72 -13.23
C ASP A 106 -13.89 13.22 -13.17
N PRO A 107 -14.94 12.35 -13.18
CA PRO A 107 -14.73 10.89 -13.09
C PRO A 107 -13.91 10.31 -14.24
N LYS A 108 -13.99 10.86 -15.46
CA LYS A 108 -13.25 10.35 -16.62
C LYS A 108 -11.75 10.59 -16.45
N ASN A 109 -11.37 11.84 -16.14
CA ASN A 109 -9.98 12.21 -15.92
C ASN A 109 -9.38 11.45 -14.74
N PHE A 110 -10.17 11.25 -13.68
CA PHE A 110 -9.73 10.47 -12.53
C PHE A 110 -9.53 8.98 -12.89
N LYS A 111 -10.46 8.37 -13.63
CA LYS A 111 -10.30 6.99 -14.12
C LYS A 111 -9.04 6.82 -14.96
N PHE A 112 -8.74 7.78 -15.84
CA PHE A 112 -7.51 7.75 -16.63
C PHE A 112 -6.27 7.78 -15.75
N PHE A 113 -6.21 8.70 -14.81
CA PHE A 113 -5.12 8.79 -13.85
C PHE A 113 -4.94 7.46 -13.09
N VAL A 114 -6.04 6.92 -12.56
CA VAL A 114 -6.05 5.62 -11.88
C VAL A 114 -5.56 4.51 -12.80
N GLY A 115 -6.00 4.50 -14.06
CA GLY A 115 -5.57 3.56 -15.08
C GLY A 115 -4.06 3.59 -15.31
N CYS A 116 -3.47 4.78 -15.44
CA CYS A 116 -2.01 4.94 -15.59
C CYS A 116 -1.24 4.41 -14.39
N VAL A 117 -1.70 4.71 -13.17
CA VAL A 117 -1.08 4.20 -11.93
C VAL A 117 -1.18 2.69 -11.85
N LEU A 118 -2.36 2.12 -12.14
CA LEU A 118 -2.56 0.67 -12.17
C LEU A 118 -1.71 -0.01 -13.24
N LEU A 119 -1.56 0.60 -14.43
CA LEU A 119 -0.70 0.07 -15.48
C LEU A 119 0.74 -0.06 -15.00
N TYR A 120 1.24 0.99 -14.34
CA TYR A 120 2.58 0.96 -13.77
C TYR A 120 2.73 -0.15 -12.71
N ILE A 121 1.78 -0.25 -11.76
CA ILE A 121 1.82 -1.27 -10.71
C ILE A 121 1.73 -2.68 -11.30
N GLY A 122 0.80 -2.90 -12.22
CA GLY A 122 0.56 -4.20 -12.84
C GLY A 122 1.74 -4.68 -13.71
N THR A 123 2.26 -3.79 -14.58
CA THR A 123 3.43 -4.10 -15.40
C THR A 123 4.66 -4.35 -14.55
N ARG A 124 4.85 -3.60 -13.48
CA ARG A 124 5.94 -3.81 -12.53
C ARG A 124 5.84 -5.16 -11.82
N LEU A 125 4.62 -5.54 -11.40
CA LEU A 125 4.37 -6.82 -10.75
C LEU A 125 4.66 -8.01 -11.69
N LEU A 126 4.28 -7.89 -12.96
CA LEU A 126 4.57 -8.91 -13.99
C LEU A 126 6.07 -8.93 -14.35
N TYR A 127 6.71 -7.76 -14.46
CA TYR A 127 8.16 -7.67 -14.71
C TYR A 127 8.97 -8.37 -13.61
N ASP A 128 8.54 -8.26 -12.36
CA ASP A 128 9.18 -8.93 -11.22
C ASP A 128 9.17 -10.47 -11.31
N LEU A 129 8.34 -11.03 -12.20
CA LEU A 129 8.28 -12.48 -12.47
C LEU A 129 9.25 -12.95 -13.55
N THR A 130 9.85 -12.02 -14.30
CA THR A 130 10.80 -12.36 -15.38
C THR A 130 12.13 -12.87 -14.83
N GLU A 131 12.80 -13.74 -15.59
CA GLU A 131 14.10 -14.30 -15.21
C GLU A 131 15.19 -13.21 -15.03
N ARG A 132 15.12 -12.14 -15.84
CA ARG A 132 16.04 -10.99 -15.73
C ARG A 132 15.92 -10.28 -14.37
N ALA A 133 14.70 -10.11 -13.86
CA ALA A 133 14.49 -9.56 -12.53
C ALA A 133 14.91 -10.54 -11.43
N SER A 134 14.71 -11.85 -11.64
CA SER A 134 15.14 -12.89 -10.71
C SER A 134 16.66 -13.01 -10.60
N ALA A 135 17.38 -12.89 -11.70
CA ALA A 135 18.85 -12.91 -11.71
C ALA A 135 19.46 -11.70 -10.97
N LYS A 136 18.87 -10.51 -11.15
CA LYS A 136 19.28 -9.29 -10.44
C LYS A 136 19.00 -9.37 -8.93
N LYS A 137 18.00 -10.16 -8.54
CA LYS A 137 17.57 -10.38 -7.14
C LYS A 137 18.19 -11.61 -6.49
N ALA A 138 19.20 -12.25 -7.08
CA ALA A 138 19.78 -13.50 -6.55
C ALA A 138 20.25 -13.35 -5.10
N LYS A 139 20.96 -12.27 -4.77
CA LYS A 139 21.41 -11.97 -3.40
C LYS A 139 20.24 -11.76 -2.45
N THR A 140 19.22 -11.00 -2.88
CA THR A 140 18.00 -10.75 -2.08
C THR A 140 17.20 -12.04 -1.89
N LYS A 141 17.17 -12.92 -2.90
CA LYS A 141 16.48 -14.20 -2.84
C LYS A 141 17.16 -15.17 -1.87
N GLU A 142 18.47 -15.21 -1.84
CA GLU A 142 19.23 -15.99 -0.88
C GLU A 142 18.96 -15.55 0.57
N LEU A 143 18.92 -14.25 0.82
CA LEU A 143 18.49 -13.68 2.11
C LEU A 143 17.05 -14.07 2.47
N GLU A 144 16.15 -14.05 1.50
CA GLU A 144 14.77 -14.50 1.69
C GLU A 144 14.67 -15.98 2.04
N GLU A 145 15.47 -16.82 1.40
CA GLU A 145 15.52 -18.26 1.68
C GLU A 145 16.14 -18.55 3.05
N ARG A 146 17.21 -17.87 3.41
CA ARG A 146 17.82 -17.93 4.76
C ARG A 146 16.82 -17.51 5.84
N PHE A 147 16.05 -16.44 5.59
CA PHE A 147 14.99 -15.99 6.50
C PHE A 147 13.89 -17.05 6.65
N LYS A 148 13.38 -17.61 5.56
CA LYS A 148 12.34 -18.65 5.57
C LYS A 148 12.82 -19.92 6.29
N ALA A 149 14.05 -20.38 5.99
CA ALA A 149 14.62 -21.56 6.62
C ALA A 149 14.78 -21.37 8.14
N ARG A 150 15.31 -20.24 8.58
CA ARG A 150 15.48 -19.94 10.01
C ARG A 150 14.15 -19.70 10.73
N SER A 151 13.21 -19.01 10.12
CA SER A 151 11.86 -18.82 10.64
C SER A 151 11.12 -20.15 10.83
N SER A 152 11.38 -21.15 10.00
CA SER A 152 10.82 -22.49 10.13
C SER A 152 11.47 -23.30 11.26
N MET A 153 12.76 -23.07 11.54
CA MET A 153 13.50 -23.73 12.65
C MET A 153 13.09 -23.19 14.02
N THR A 154 12.91 -21.87 14.14
CA THR A 154 12.44 -21.21 15.37
C THR A 154 11.04 -21.71 15.80
N ARG A 155 10.25 -22.16 14.84
CA ARG A 155 8.90 -22.70 15.09
C ARG A 155 8.89 -24.16 15.53
N LYS A 156 10.00 -24.90 15.35
CA LYS A 156 10.08 -26.34 15.65
C LYS A 156 10.68 -26.68 17.01
N GLY A 157 11.24 -25.77 17.74
CA GLY A 157 11.94 -26.18 18.95
C GLY A 157 12.49 -25.15 19.92
N LEU A 158 12.30 -23.84 19.72
CA LEU A 158 12.72 -22.86 20.73
C LEU A 158 11.59 -21.90 21.06
N GLU A 159 11.13 -22.03 22.28
CA GLU A 159 10.41 -20.97 22.99
C GLU A 159 11.28 -19.72 23.06
N SER A 160 10.61 -18.57 22.92
CA SER A 160 11.08 -17.21 23.23
C SER A 160 12.33 -16.70 22.53
N GLY A 161 12.10 -15.90 21.52
CA GLY A 161 13.07 -14.93 21.04
C GLY A 161 13.18 -14.90 19.53
N VAL A 162 12.85 -13.75 18.95
CA VAL A 162 13.31 -13.39 17.60
C VAL A 162 14.82 -13.55 17.63
N ALA A 163 15.39 -14.38 16.72
CA ALA A 163 16.84 -14.54 16.63
C ALA A 163 17.47 -13.14 16.57
N HIS A 164 18.49 -12.90 17.38
CA HIS A 164 19.10 -11.57 17.56
C HIS A 164 19.53 -10.94 16.23
N ASP A 165 19.85 -11.78 15.24
CA ASP A 165 20.26 -11.41 13.88
C ASP A 165 19.09 -11.07 12.95
N ALA A 166 17.85 -11.38 13.33
CA ALA A 166 16.63 -11.10 12.56
C ALA A 166 16.05 -9.70 12.84
N VAL A 167 16.61 -8.99 13.80
CA VAL A 167 16.22 -7.63 14.16
C VAL A 167 17.01 -6.63 13.33
N ILE A 168 16.31 -5.69 12.72
CA ILE A 168 16.96 -4.60 11.98
C ILE A 168 17.67 -3.68 12.96
N ARG A 169 18.97 -3.50 12.78
CA ARG A 169 19.82 -2.61 13.58
C ARG A 169 20.38 -1.49 12.72
N THR A 170 20.16 -0.26 13.15
CA THR A 170 20.80 0.91 12.54
C THR A 170 22.29 0.90 12.85
N THR A 171 23.12 0.94 11.83
CA THR A 171 24.59 0.98 11.96
C THR A 171 25.15 2.38 11.76
N HIS A 172 24.57 3.14 10.82
CA HIS A 172 24.99 4.51 10.55
C HIS A 172 23.78 5.37 10.15
N PHE A 173 23.74 6.61 10.64
CA PHE A 173 22.73 7.61 10.27
C PHE A 173 23.36 8.94 9.97
N SER A 174 23.24 9.41 8.72
CA SER A 174 23.65 10.71 8.24
C SER A 174 22.60 11.22 7.22
N PHE A 175 22.61 12.51 6.94
CA PHE A 175 21.78 13.07 5.86
C PHE A 175 22.18 12.59 4.46
N ALA A 176 23.44 12.16 4.28
CA ALA A 176 23.94 11.66 3.02
C ALA A 176 23.76 10.15 2.87
N GLU A 177 23.88 9.39 3.96
CA GLU A 177 23.82 7.93 3.95
C GLU A 177 23.19 7.41 5.23
N TYR A 178 22.23 6.51 5.07
CA TYR A 178 21.65 5.71 6.13
C TYR A 178 21.96 4.24 5.87
N SER A 179 22.52 3.57 6.89
CA SER A 179 22.88 2.16 6.81
C SER A 179 22.26 1.37 7.96
N TYR A 180 21.76 0.18 7.65
CA TYR A 180 21.25 -0.77 8.64
C TYR A 180 21.72 -2.18 8.33
N GLU A 181 21.82 -2.98 9.37
CA GLU A 181 22.16 -4.39 9.29
C GLU A 181 20.91 -5.27 9.41
N PHE A 182 20.84 -6.29 8.59
CA PHE A 182 19.79 -7.30 8.61
C PHE A 182 20.38 -8.66 8.18
N TYR A 183 20.35 -9.65 9.05
CA TYR A 183 20.96 -10.98 8.87
C TYR A 183 22.46 -10.96 8.56
N GLY A 184 23.21 -10.02 9.13
CA GLY A 184 24.64 -9.86 8.91
C GLY A 184 25.04 -9.16 7.60
N ASP A 185 24.05 -8.80 6.77
CA ASP A 185 24.26 -7.96 5.58
C ASP A 185 23.93 -6.51 5.89
N THR A 186 24.76 -5.59 5.43
CA THR A 186 24.56 -4.15 5.56
C THR A 186 23.87 -3.60 4.30
N PHE A 187 22.81 -2.84 4.51
CA PHE A 187 22.07 -2.15 3.47
C PHE A 187 22.16 -0.64 3.70
N SER A 188 22.39 0.10 2.62
CA SER A 188 22.48 1.55 2.70
C SER A 188 21.62 2.23 1.63
N PHE A 189 21.17 3.45 1.93
CA PHE A 189 20.47 4.30 0.99
C PHE A 189 20.71 5.78 1.31
N ASN A 190 20.52 6.63 0.29
CA ASN A 190 20.59 8.08 0.48
C ASN A 190 19.21 8.59 0.93
N PRO A 191 19.09 9.18 2.16
CA PRO A 191 17.80 9.64 2.69
C PRO A 191 17.18 10.78 1.88
N ILE A 192 17.99 11.64 1.25
CA ILE A 192 17.48 12.77 0.44
C ILE A 192 16.84 12.25 -0.84
N ILE A 193 17.50 11.33 -1.54
CA ILE A 193 16.95 10.73 -2.77
C ILE A 193 15.67 9.97 -2.42
N LEU A 194 15.67 9.24 -1.30
CA LEU A 194 14.49 8.53 -0.82
C LEU A 194 13.35 9.51 -0.47
N PHE A 195 13.65 10.63 0.20
CA PHE A 195 12.66 11.66 0.52
C PHE A 195 12.01 12.23 -0.75
N MET A 196 12.79 12.59 -1.76
CA MET A 196 12.25 13.10 -3.04
C MET A 196 11.37 12.07 -3.74
N LEU A 197 11.78 10.80 -3.73
CA LEU A 197 10.98 9.70 -4.26
C LEU A 197 9.67 9.54 -3.49
N THR A 198 9.74 9.50 -2.15
CA THR A 198 8.56 9.33 -1.30
C THR A 198 7.61 10.52 -1.40
N PHE A 199 8.13 11.72 -1.58
CA PHE A 199 7.33 12.93 -1.85
C PHE A 199 6.53 12.80 -3.16
N ALA A 200 7.19 12.41 -4.26
CA ALA A 200 6.51 12.20 -5.53
C ALA A 200 5.46 11.08 -5.46
N VAL A 201 5.81 9.96 -4.81
CA VAL A 201 4.89 8.85 -4.56
C VAL A 201 3.73 9.26 -3.65
N GLY A 202 3.99 10.15 -2.68
CA GLY A 202 2.98 10.73 -1.82
C GLY A 202 1.92 11.53 -2.59
N ILE A 203 2.33 12.31 -3.58
CA ILE A 203 1.39 13.06 -4.47
C ILE A 203 0.47 12.06 -5.20
N ILE A 204 1.05 11.03 -5.81
CA ILE A 204 0.29 10.00 -6.52
C ILE A 204 -0.67 9.28 -5.57
N GLY A 205 -0.15 8.84 -4.41
CA GLY A 205 -0.93 8.09 -3.41
C GLY A 205 -2.05 8.92 -2.77
N GLY A 206 -1.82 10.22 -2.54
CA GLY A 206 -2.83 11.15 -2.04
C GLY A 206 -3.92 11.45 -3.05
N THR A 207 -3.54 11.64 -4.31
CA THR A 207 -4.49 11.82 -5.42
C THR A 207 -5.37 10.59 -5.62
N TYR A 208 -4.75 9.42 -5.61
CA TYR A 208 -5.46 8.15 -5.78
C TYR A 208 -6.29 7.76 -4.55
N GLY A 209 -5.86 8.12 -3.35
CA GLY A 209 -6.50 7.69 -2.10
C GLY A 209 -6.03 6.31 -1.62
N ILE A 210 -4.78 5.93 -1.93
CA ILE A 210 -4.20 4.64 -1.47
C ILE A 210 -3.19 4.80 -0.34
N GLY A 211 -2.87 6.05 0.01
CA GLY A 211 -1.81 6.37 0.97
C GLY A 211 -0.40 6.32 0.36
N GLY A 212 0.49 7.14 0.91
CA GLY A 212 1.81 7.37 0.31
C GLY A 212 2.73 6.14 0.29
N GLY A 213 2.62 5.25 1.28
CA GLY A 213 3.48 4.06 1.36
C GLY A 213 3.05 2.88 0.47
N ALA A 214 1.81 2.86 -0.02
CA ALA A 214 1.26 1.67 -0.69
C ALA A 214 1.99 1.27 -1.98
N ILE A 215 2.53 2.23 -2.71
CA ILE A 215 3.24 2.00 -3.98
C ILE A 215 4.75 2.22 -3.88
N ILE A 216 5.28 2.55 -2.69
CA ILE A 216 6.71 2.84 -2.54
C ILE A 216 7.59 1.58 -2.63
N ALA A 217 7.09 0.44 -2.19
CA ALA A 217 7.86 -0.79 -2.10
C ALA A 217 8.54 -1.22 -3.43
N PRO A 218 7.87 -1.21 -4.59
CA PRO A 218 8.51 -1.51 -5.87
C PRO A 218 9.69 -0.58 -6.21
N PHE A 219 9.60 0.69 -5.84
CA PHE A 219 10.68 1.66 -6.08
C PHE A 219 11.87 1.41 -5.16
N LEU A 220 11.62 1.09 -3.88
CA LEU A 220 12.69 0.78 -2.93
C LEU A 220 13.49 -0.46 -3.34
N ILE A 221 12.82 -1.46 -3.89
CA ILE A 221 13.46 -2.66 -4.42
C ILE A 221 14.24 -2.34 -5.70
N ALA A 222 13.68 -1.49 -6.58
CA ALA A 222 14.27 -1.25 -7.90
C ALA A 222 15.45 -0.29 -7.88
N ILE A 223 15.41 0.73 -7.02
CA ILE A 223 16.37 1.84 -6.99
C ILE A 223 17.45 1.61 -5.93
N PHE A 224 17.03 1.09 -4.76
CA PHE A 224 17.92 0.94 -3.59
C PHE A 224 18.31 -0.51 -3.29
N ASP A 225 17.83 -1.49 -4.08
CA ASP A 225 18.07 -2.93 -3.90
C ASP A 225 17.79 -3.44 -2.47
N LEU A 226 16.83 -2.80 -1.77
CA LEU A 226 16.48 -3.16 -0.40
C LEU A 226 15.64 -4.45 -0.35
N PRO A 227 15.85 -5.31 0.67
CA PRO A 227 15.08 -6.54 0.82
C PRO A 227 13.60 -6.27 1.09
N VAL A 228 12.71 -7.05 0.45
CA VAL A 228 11.24 -6.90 0.60
C VAL A 228 10.81 -6.99 2.07
N TYR A 229 11.45 -7.84 2.86
CA TYR A 229 11.10 -8.05 4.27
C TYR A 229 11.36 -6.85 5.17
N THR A 230 12.34 -6.01 4.84
CA THR A 230 12.66 -4.79 5.59
C THR A 230 11.78 -3.62 5.16
N ILE A 231 11.36 -3.63 3.88
CA ILE A 231 10.55 -2.58 3.28
C ILE A 231 9.08 -2.68 3.68
N ALA A 232 8.53 -3.90 3.69
CA ALA A 232 7.08 -4.11 3.80
C ALA A 232 6.50 -3.52 5.08
N GLY A 233 7.17 -3.67 6.22
CA GLY A 233 6.75 -3.08 7.49
C GLY A 233 6.78 -1.55 7.45
N ALA A 234 7.87 -0.97 6.92
CA ALA A 234 8.05 0.47 6.81
C ALA A 234 7.03 1.11 5.85
N ALA A 235 6.75 0.47 4.71
CA ALA A 235 5.75 0.91 3.76
C ALA A 235 4.32 0.86 4.34
N LEU A 236 3.99 -0.20 5.09
CA LEU A 236 2.66 -0.34 5.71
C LEU A 236 2.43 0.72 6.80
N ILE A 237 3.39 0.94 7.71
CA ILE A 237 3.22 1.98 8.73
C ILE A 237 3.20 3.38 8.12
N GLY A 238 3.99 3.61 7.06
CA GLY A 238 3.92 4.82 6.26
C GLY A 238 2.54 5.04 5.65
N THR A 239 1.96 3.99 5.04
CA THR A 239 0.60 4.03 4.49
C THR A 239 -0.45 4.29 5.58
N PHE A 240 -0.33 3.66 6.73
CA PHE A 240 -1.24 3.84 7.86
C PHE A 240 -1.26 5.28 8.35
N LEU A 241 -0.08 5.83 8.68
CA LEU A 241 0.03 7.19 9.21
C LEU A 241 -0.34 8.25 8.19
N THR A 242 0.05 8.07 6.92
CA THR A 242 -0.35 8.99 5.85
C THR A 242 -1.83 8.89 5.51
N SER A 243 -2.47 7.74 5.73
CA SER A 243 -3.92 7.60 5.60
C SER A 243 -4.66 8.35 6.69
N ILE A 244 -4.20 8.29 7.95
CA ILE A 244 -4.77 9.08 9.06
C ILE A 244 -4.67 10.58 8.73
N ALA A 245 -3.47 11.05 8.36
CA ALA A 245 -3.26 12.44 8.02
C ALA A 245 -4.08 12.88 6.78
N GLY A 246 -4.18 12.02 5.77
CA GLY A 246 -4.98 12.27 4.58
C GLY A 246 -6.46 12.39 4.89
N VAL A 247 -7.03 11.47 5.68
CA VAL A 247 -8.44 11.54 6.12
C VAL A 247 -8.68 12.80 6.93
N ALA A 248 -7.80 13.13 7.88
CA ALA A 248 -7.90 14.37 8.67
C ALA A 248 -7.88 15.60 7.75
N PHE A 249 -6.95 15.64 6.80
CA PHE A 249 -6.84 16.74 5.84
C PHE A 249 -8.10 16.90 4.98
N TYR A 250 -8.61 15.81 4.37
CA TYR A 250 -9.85 15.85 3.57
C TYR A 250 -11.04 16.30 4.42
N THR A 251 -11.14 15.85 5.68
CA THR A 251 -12.22 16.25 6.58
C THR A 251 -12.14 17.74 6.93
N LEU A 252 -10.93 18.26 7.20
CA LEU A 252 -10.70 19.67 7.55
C LEU A 252 -10.96 20.60 6.38
N ILE A 253 -10.61 20.19 5.14
CA ILE A 253 -10.83 21.06 3.97
C ILE A 253 -12.22 20.95 3.37
N ALA A 254 -13.00 19.88 3.67
CA ALA A 254 -14.32 19.67 3.10
C ALA A 254 -15.28 20.87 3.25
N PRO A 255 -15.36 21.55 4.40
CA PRO A 255 -16.22 22.75 4.55
C PRO A 255 -15.89 23.88 3.58
N PHE A 256 -14.61 24.06 3.23
CA PHE A 256 -14.17 25.11 2.30
C PHE A 256 -14.63 24.89 0.86
N TYR A 257 -14.97 23.65 0.52
CA TYR A 257 -15.47 23.27 -0.80
C TYR A 257 -16.97 22.99 -0.84
N ALA A 258 -17.70 23.23 0.27
CA ALA A 258 -19.15 22.99 0.34
C ALA A 258 -19.92 23.76 -0.75
N HIS A 259 -19.44 24.95 -1.13
CA HIS A 259 -20.04 25.78 -2.18
C HIS A 259 -19.92 25.18 -3.59
N THR A 260 -19.06 24.19 -3.80
CA THR A 260 -18.86 23.55 -5.11
C THR A 260 -19.87 22.42 -5.40
N GLY A 261 -20.63 21.99 -4.40
CA GLY A 261 -21.51 20.83 -4.50
C GLY A 261 -20.78 19.47 -4.56
N LEU A 262 -19.44 19.46 -4.46
CA LEU A 262 -18.64 18.24 -4.46
C LEU A 262 -18.62 17.61 -3.07
N SER A 263 -18.89 16.30 -3.01
CA SER A 263 -18.64 15.51 -1.80
C SER A 263 -17.15 15.22 -1.68
N ILE A 264 -16.51 15.69 -0.59
CA ILE A 264 -15.06 15.62 -0.37
C ILE A 264 -14.73 14.85 0.92
N ALA A 265 -15.58 14.99 1.95
CA ALA A 265 -15.39 14.25 3.21
C ALA A 265 -15.50 12.75 2.99
N PRO A 266 -14.78 11.92 3.79
CA PRO A 266 -14.88 10.46 3.68
C PRO A 266 -16.27 9.97 4.06
N ASP A 267 -16.73 8.90 3.42
CA ASP A 267 -17.82 8.07 3.92
C ASP A 267 -17.27 7.10 4.96
N TRP A 268 -17.41 7.51 6.22
CA TRP A 268 -16.83 6.77 7.35
C TRP A 268 -17.39 5.36 7.47
N MET A 269 -18.68 5.19 7.29
CA MET A 269 -19.36 3.90 7.45
C MET A 269 -18.96 2.93 6.33
N LEU A 270 -18.97 3.40 5.09
CA LEU A 270 -18.56 2.61 3.94
C LEU A 270 -17.07 2.23 4.03
N GLY A 271 -16.22 3.20 4.39
CA GLY A 271 -14.79 2.97 4.60
C GLY A 271 -14.50 1.99 5.73
N ALA A 272 -15.25 2.06 6.84
CA ALA A 272 -15.13 1.13 7.96
C ALA A 272 -15.58 -0.30 7.60
N LEU A 273 -16.64 -0.47 6.81
CA LEU A 273 -17.09 -1.77 6.31
C LEU A 273 -16.03 -2.42 5.41
N PHE A 274 -15.47 -1.67 4.46
CA PHE A 274 -14.32 -2.13 3.68
C PHE A 274 -13.14 -2.45 4.59
N GLY A 275 -12.85 -1.59 5.57
CA GLY A 275 -11.77 -1.75 6.51
C GLY A 275 -11.87 -3.01 7.35
N ALA A 276 -13.06 -3.32 7.87
CA ALA A 276 -13.30 -4.52 8.66
C ALA A 276 -13.10 -5.80 7.83
N GLY A 277 -13.63 -5.85 6.61
CA GLY A 277 -13.36 -6.94 5.67
C GLY A 277 -11.88 -7.05 5.35
N GLY A 278 -11.23 -5.91 5.10
CA GLY A 278 -9.80 -5.81 4.83
C GLY A 278 -8.93 -6.30 5.97
N PHE A 279 -9.26 -5.96 7.20
CA PHE A 279 -8.55 -6.42 8.41
C PHE A 279 -8.51 -7.95 8.50
N LEU A 280 -9.67 -8.59 8.34
CA LEU A 280 -9.77 -10.05 8.37
C LEU A 280 -9.11 -10.69 7.15
N GLY A 281 -9.26 -10.07 5.97
CA GLY A 281 -8.63 -10.52 4.74
C GLY A 281 -7.11 -10.48 4.81
N MET A 282 -6.52 -9.37 5.27
CA MET A 282 -5.07 -9.23 5.46
C MET A 282 -4.54 -10.23 6.48
N TYR A 283 -5.21 -10.40 7.61
CA TYR A 283 -4.81 -11.35 8.63
C TYR A 283 -4.80 -12.79 8.09
N SER A 284 -5.88 -13.18 7.40
CA SER A 284 -6.04 -14.52 6.83
C SER A 284 -5.07 -14.78 5.69
N GLY A 285 -4.90 -13.81 4.77
CA GLY A 285 -3.99 -13.89 3.65
C GLY A 285 -2.54 -14.04 4.09
N ALA A 286 -2.11 -13.26 5.09
CA ALA A 286 -0.78 -13.38 5.67
C ALA A 286 -0.52 -14.76 6.30
N ARG A 287 -1.56 -15.42 6.85
CA ARG A 287 -1.45 -16.79 7.37
C ARG A 287 -1.31 -17.84 6.26
N VAL A 288 -2.03 -17.67 5.17
CA VAL A 288 -2.09 -18.63 4.05
C VAL A 288 -0.92 -18.43 3.07
N GLN A 289 -0.31 -17.25 3.05
CA GLN A 289 0.83 -16.90 2.17
C GLN A 289 1.91 -17.99 2.11
N LYS A 290 2.22 -18.64 3.23
CA LYS A 290 3.24 -19.68 3.31
C LYS A 290 2.94 -20.94 2.49
N TYR A 291 1.67 -21.18 2.17
CA TYR A 291 1.21 -22.34 1.42
C TYR A 291 1.03 -22.05 -0.08
N MET A 292 1.04 -20.79 -0.48
CA MET A 292 0.81 -20.39 -1.86
C MET A 292 2.11 -19.91 -2.52
N PRO A 293 2.38 -20.36 -3.76
CA PRO A 293 3.53 -19.88 -4.52
C PRO A 293 3.40 -18.38 -4.81
N ALA A 294 4.37 -17.59 -4.36
CA ALA A 294 4.38 -16.14 -4.55
C ALA A 294 4.27 -15.74 -6.05
N LYS A 295 4.83 -16.57 -6.96
CA LYS A 295 4.74 -16.37 -8.41
C LYS A 295 3.28 -16.37 -8.89
N THR A 296 2.48 -17.35 -8.47
CA THR A 296 1.08 -17.49 -8.89
C THR A 296 0.24 -16.30 -8.44
N ILE A 297 0.43 -15.88 -7.18
CA ILE A 297 -0.29 -14.72 -6.64
C ILE A 297 0.04 -13.45 -7.42
N LYS A 298 1.35 -13.17 -7.62
CA LYS A 298 1.82 -11.99 -8.37
C LYS A 298 1.32 -12.02 -9.82
N LEU A 299 1.26 -13.19 -10.43
CA LEU A 299 0.78 -13.36 -11.80
C LEU A 299 -0.71 -13.04 -11.90
N ILE A 300 -1.55 -13.63 -11.03
CA ILE A 300 -2.99 -13.36 -11.01
C ILE A 300 -3.26 -11.88 -10.76
N LEU A 301 -2.64 -11.30 -9.71
CA LEU A 301 -2.78 -9.88 -9.39
C LEU A 301 -2.31 -8.99 -10.54
N GLY A 302 -1.15 -9.29 -11.12
CA GLY A 302 -0.59 -8.52 -12.24
C GLY A 302 -1.54 -8.50 -13.45
N PHE A 303 -2.09 -9.64 -13.84
CA PHE A 303 -3.06 -9.70 -14.94
C PHE A 303 -4.35 -8.95 -14.63
N VAL A 304 -4.92 -9.12 -13.44
CA VAL A 304 -6.14 -8.40 -13.03
C VAL A 304 -5.91 -6.90 -13.06
N ILE A 305 -4.79 -6.44 -12.53
CA ILE A 305 -4.45 -5.02 -12.46
C ILE A 305 -4.24 -4.44 -13.88
N VAL A 306 -3.50 -5.12 -14.74
CA VAL A 306 -3.28 -4.68 -16.13
C VAL A 306 -4.59 -4.67 -16.91
N PHE A 307 -5.43 -5.68 -16.75
CA PHE A 307 -6.76 -5.71 -17.37
C PHE A 307 -7.62 -4.51 -16.94
N LEU A 308 -7.71 -4.23 -15.64
CA LEU A 308 -8.43 -3.07 -15.11
C LEU A 308 -7.85 -1.76 -15.61
N SER A 309 -6.52 -1.66 -15.68
CA SER A 309 -5.82 -0.50 -16.20
C SER A 309 -6.20 -0.20 -17.66
N ILE A 310 -6.13 -1.21 -18.52
CA ILE A 310 -6.52 -1.08 -19.93
C ILE A 310 -7.97 -0.62 -20.04
N ARG A 311 -8.87 -1.24 -19.28
CA ARG A 311 -10.30 -0.83 -19.24
C ARG A 311 -10.47 0.64 -18.85
N TYR A 312 -9.68 1.13 -17.90
CA TYR A 312 -9.77 2.51 -17.43
C TYR A 312 -9.17 3.52 -18.43
N ILE A 313 -8.11 3.15 -19.11
CA ILE A 313 -7.47 4.00 -20.13
C ILE A 313 -8.32 4.05 -21.40
N THR A 314 -8.88 2.91 -21.83
CA THR A 314 -9.66 2.83 -23.09
C THR A 314 -11.07 3.40 -22.97
N ASN A 315 -11.67 3.45 -21.78
CA ASN A 315 -13.00 4.04 -21.58
C ASN A 315 -13.03 5.59 -21.61
N ILE A 316 -11.94 6.23 -22.01
CA ILE A 316 -11.87 7.68 -22.26
C ILE A 316 -12.30 8.04 -23.69
N PHE A 317 -12.22 7.12 -24.62
CA PHE A 317 -12.59 7.29 -26.02
C PHE A 317 -13.96 6.72 -26.33
#